data_bdecf24228c119256c6a2c7b9c0b67a6
#
_entry.id   bdecf24228c119256c6a2c7b9c0b67a6
#
_cell.length_a   1.000
_cell.length_b   1.000
_cell.length_c   1.000
_cell.angle_alpha   90.00
_cell.angle_beta   90.00
_cell.angle_gamma   90.00
#
_symmetry.space_group_name_H-M   'P 1'
#
loop_
_entity.id
_entity.type
_entity.pdbx_description
1 polymer ?
#
loop_
_entity_poly.entity_id
_entity_poly.type
_entity_poly.pdbx_seq_one_letter_code
_entity_poly.pdbx_strand_id
1 'polypeptide(L)'
;MKNIKYVSVFLSVSISCLFLTACKEQDSENKDHLVFRYNEHANITSLDPAFAKDQRNIWACHQLFNSLVALDDSLNVTPDIAKSWTVSDDALTYTFTLRNNVYFHKDERFGKDSTRTVKAEDVTYSLKRLLDNSIASPGRFVMQNVTQMSTPNDTTVILRLQKPFPAFLGLLSTKYCSVLPKDIVEADTNFRSHPIGTGPFKFKRWEENEKLVFRKNNLFYQKDSLGNQLPYLEAVAITFLPDKQSEFLQFAQGNIDLLNALDPSYKDELLSGNGTLKNAYKNEVNILTGPFLNTEYLGIYLDSETSEISNLNLRKAINFGFDRHAMITYLRNGIGTPAEQGFIPKGLPGFSKQSYYSYQPEKAKAFVEAYKAETGNQNPEITISTNANYLDLVEYIQRELGKTGLKVNVDVMPPSTIRQQRSAGKLDVFRASWIADYPDAENYLSLFYSKNHSPNGPNYTHYKNEKFDLLFEKAIITSKTEERIKMYSKLDSLVMSQAPIVPLYYDEVVRFTRKNISGMQINALNLLDLRTVRKTIK
;
A
#
# COMPACT_ATOMS: atom_id res chain seq x y z
N MET A 1 -12.50 40.15 70.97
CA MET A 1 -13.00 38.81 70.55
C MET A 1 -13.94 38.81 69.33
N LYS A 2 -14.14 39.93 68.59
CA LYS A 2 -15.02 39.94 67.39
C LYS A 2 -14.28 39.74 66.05
N ASN A 3 -12.95 39.89 66.00
CA ASN A 3 -12.18 39.81 64.74
C ASN A 3 -11.67 38.41 64.37
N ILE A 4 -11.77 37.38 65.25
CA ILE A 4 -11.31 36.02 65.00
C ILE A 4 -12.33 35.19 64.22
N LYS A 5 -13.62 35.50 64.31
CA LYS A 5 -14.69 34.78 63.59
C LYS A 5 -14.74 35.04 62.09
N TYR A 6 -14.31 36.22 61.61
CA TYR A 6 -14.29 36.54 60.16
C TYR A 6 -13.13 35.95 59.43
N VAL A 7 -11.97 35.74 60.08
CA VAL A 7 -10.81 35.10 59.47
C VAL A 7 -11.03 33.61 59.25
N SER A 8 -11.74 32.90 60.15
CA SER A 8 -12.07 31.49 59.98
C SER A 8 -13.09 31.22 58.85
N VAL A 9 -14.02 32.13 58.60
CA VAL A 9 -15.00 32.00 57.51
C VAL A 9 -14.34 32.25 56.14
N PHE A 10 -13.44 33.21 56.05
CA PHE A 10 -12.72 33.50 54.80
C PHE A 10 -11.73 32.36 54.44
N LEU A 11 -11.08 31.75 55.44
CA LEU A 11 -10.17 30.62 55.22
C LEU A 11 -10.90 29.36 54.75
N SER A 12 -12.13 29.10 55.30
CA SER A 12 -12.99 27.96 54.92
C SER A 12 -13.55 28.09 53.50
N VAL A 13 -13.89 29.29 53.03
CA VAL A 13 -14.40 29.55 51.68
C VAL A 13 -13.23 29.45 50.65
N SER A 14 -12.03 29.93 50.99
CA SER A 14 -10.87 29.81 50.09
C SER A 14 -10.39 28.36 49.91
N ILE A 15 -10.49 27.49 50.93
CA ILE A 15 -10.13 26.10 50.86
C ILE A 15 -11.22 25.29 50.06
N SER A 16 -12.51 25.66 50.15
CA SER A 16 -13.57 25.03 49.36
C SER A 16 -13.48 25.34 47.87
N CYS A 17 -12.95 26.51 47.45
CA CYS A 17 -12.74 26.85 46.04
C CYS A 17 -11.51 26.15 45.40
N LEU A 18 -10.53 25.75 46.21
CA LEU A 18 -9.35 25.02 45.72
C LEU A 18 -9.63 23.53 45.38
N PHE A 19 -10.70 22.94 45.94
CA PHE A 19 -11.09 21.55 45.60
C PHE A 19 -11.97 21.46 44.34
N LEU A 20 -12.51 22.52 43.81
CA LEU A 20 -13.33 22.52 42.59
C LEU A 20 -12.54 22.67 41.30
N THR A 21 -11.26 23.02 41.37
CA THR A 21 -10.36 23.09 40.19
C THR A 21 -9.54 21.81 39.95
N ALA A 22 -9.45 20.91 40.91
CA ALA A 22 -8.68 19.66 40.80
C ALA A 22 -9.40 18.55 39.98
N CYS A 23 -10.71 18.67 39.73
CA CYS A 23 -11.45 17.63 38.98
C CYS A 23 -11.40 17.79 37.46
N LYS A 24 -10.75 18.82 36.91
CA LYS A 24 -10.68 19.02 35.43
C LYS A 24 -9.37 18.56 34.80
N GLU A 25 -8.33 18.34 35.57
CA GLU A 25 -7.03 17.87 35.04
C GLU A 25 -6.92 16.35 34.94
N GLN A 26 -7.65 15.59 35.76
CA GLN A 26 -7.56 14.13 35.79
C GLN A 26 -8.16 13.46 34.54
N ASP A 27 -9.09 14.11 33.83
CA ASP A 27 -9.67 13.58 32.58
C ASP A 27 -8.79 13.83 31.34
N SER A 28 -7.86 14.78 31.37
CA SER A 28 -6.96 15.06 30.24
C SER A 28 -5.69 14.20 30.28
N GLU A 29 -5.12 13.94 31.43
CA GLU A 29 -3.96 13.03 31.57
C GLU A 29 -4.34 11.58 31.25
N ASN A 30 -5.58 11.16 31.54
CA ASN A 30 -6.01 9.80 31.32
C ASN A 30 -6.30 9.44 29.84
N LYS A 31 -6.31 10.40 28.92
CA LYS A 31 -6.57 10.14 27.48
C LYS A 31 -5.32 10.12 26.61
N ASP A 32 -4.20 10.62 27.09
CA ASP A 32 -2.95 10.69 26.31
C ASP A 32 -2.34 9.29 26.04
N HIS A 33 -2.64 8.31 26.87
CA HIS A 33 -2.28 6.91 26.64
C HIS A 33 -3.08 6.23 25.52
N LEU A 34 -4.25 6.77 25.13
CA LEU A 34 -5.06 6.27 24.01
C LEU A 34 -4.66 6.88 22.65
N VAL A 35 -3.52 7.58 22.59
CA VAL A 35 -2.95 8.11 21.37
C VAL A 35 -2.02 7.08 20.75
N PHE A 36 -2.34 6.62 19.54
CA PHE A 36 -1.44 5.78 18.74
C PHE A 36 -0.43 6.66 17.99
N ARG A 37 0.85 6.35 18.16
CA ARG A 37 1.96 7.13 17.61
C ARG A 37 2.78 6.30 16.65
N TYR A 38 3.01 6.82 15.45
CA TYR A 38 3.93 6.19 14.50
C TYR A 38 4.68 7.23 13.68
N ASN A 39 5.70 6.78 12.97
CA ASN A 39 6.54 7.63 12.15
C ASN A 39 6.40 7.29 10.67
N GLU A 40 6.45 8.32 9.83
CA GLU A 40 6.69 8.22 8.40
C GLU A 40 8.05 8.82 8.06
N HIS A 41 8.83 8.13 7.21
CA HIS A 41 10.19 8.57 6.86
C HIS A 41 10.21 9.81 5.94
N ALA A 42 9.09 10.27 5.44
CA ALA A 42 8.96 11.48 4.65
C ALA A 42 7.54 12.07 4.81
N ASN A 43 7.43 13.37 4.57
CA ASN A 43 6.18 14.09 4.71
C ASN A 43 5.08 13.54 3.77
N ILE A 44 3.84 13.64 4.22
CA ILE A 44 2.65 13.41 3.41
C ILE A 44 2.49 14.59 2.47
N THR A 45 2.19 14.33 1.20
CA THR A 45 2.11 15.40 0.19
C THR A 45 0.71 16.00 0.06
N SER A 46 -0.32 15.23 0.39
CA SER A 46 -1.72 15.66 0.33
C SER A 46 -2.59 14.75 1.18
N LEU A 47 -3.58 15.32 1.85
CA LEU A 47 -4.69 14.61 2.48
C LEU A 47 -5.94 14.57 1.60
N ASP A 48 -5.90 15.17 0.40
CA ASP A 48 -6.94 14.95 -0.62
C ASP A 48 -6.75 13.56 -1.24
N PRO A 49 -7.73 12.65 -1.12
CA PRO A 49 -7.61 11.28 -1.60
C PRO A 49 -7.46 11.17 -3.12
N ALA A 50 -7.81 12.18 -3.90
CA ALA A 50 -7.52 12.21 -5.33
C ALA A 50 -6.01 12.09 -5.65
N PHE A 51 -5.13 12.35 -4.66
CA PHE A 51 -3.67 12.26 -4.77
C PHE A 51 -3.06 11.15 -3.93
N ALA A 52 -3.84 10.18 -3.45
CA ALA A 52 -3.38 9.08 -2.59
C ALA A 52 -2.62 7.99 -3.40
N LYS A 53 -1.47 8.36 -4.01
CA LYS A 53 -0.69 7.52 -4.93
C LYS A 53 0.44 6.72 -4.27
N ASP A 54 0.76 6.98 -3.01
CA ASP A 54 1.81 6.28 -2.26
C ASP A 54 1.29 5.85 -0.88
N GLN A 55 1.96 4.87 -0.28
CA GLN A 55 1.51 4.23 0.96
C GLN A 55 1.24 5.21 2.10
N ARG A 56 2.07 6.26 2.27
CA ARG A 56 1.92 7.26 3.34
C ARG A 56 0.63 8.05 3.18
N ASN A 57 0.36 8.53 1.95
CA ASN A 57 -0.88 9.24 1.63
C ASN A 57 -2.09 8.30 1.75
N ILE A 58 -1.97 7.04 1.28
CA ILE A 58 -3.03 6.02 1.39
C ILE A 58 -3.36 5.74 2.85
N TRP A 59 -2.35 5.56 3.72
CA TRP A 59 -2.56 5.29 5.15
C TRP A 59 -3.24 6.44 5.87
N ALA A 60 -2.82 7.69 5.60
CA ALA A 60 -3.45 8.88 6.16
C ALA A 60 -4.90 9.02 5.68
N CYS A 61 -5.13 8.90 4.37
CA CYS A 61 -6.48 8.96 3.79
C CYS A 61 -7.39 7.83 4.31
N HIS A 62 -6.84 6.64 4.58
CA HIS A 62 -7.61 5.52 5.13
C HIS A 62 -8.19 5.81 6.51
N GLN A 63 -7.51 6.61 7.33
CA GLN A 63 -8.03 7.03 8.64
C GLN A 63 -9.16 8.08 8.51
N LEU A 64 -9.15 8.85 7.43
CA LEU A 64 -10.04 10.02 7.27
C LEU A 64 -11.28 9.74 6.43
N PHE A 65 -11.23 8.77 5.51
CA PHE A 65 -12.24 8.59 4.46
C PHE A 65 -12.72 7.17 4.33
N ASN A 66 -13.96 7.02 3.84
CA ASN A 66 -14.55 5.78 3.35
C ASN A 66 -14.86 5.88 1.85
N SER A 67 -14.95 4.72 1.19
CA SER A 67 -15.36 4.56 -0.20
C SER A 67 -16.73 3.88 -0.29
N LEU A 68 -17.27 3.62 -1.49
CA LEU A 68 -18.52 2.86 -1.65
C LEU A 68 -18.39 1.46 -1.05
N VAL A 69 -17.25 0.83 -1.29
CA VAL A 69 -16.91 -0.52 -0.83
C VAL A 69 -15.52 -0.51 -0.19
N ALA A 70 -15.25 -1.49 0.66
CA ALA A 70 -13.97 -1.73 1.29
C ALA A 70 -13.49 -3.17 0.99
N LEU A 71 -12.28 -3.49 1.42
CA LEU A 71 -11.77 -4.86 1.44
C LEU A 71 -11.69 -5.36 2.89
N ASP A 72 -12.04 -6.63 3.10
CA ASP A 72 -11.72 -7.32 4.35
C ASP A 72 -10.25 -7.79 4.37
N ASP A 73 -9.82 -8.41 5.49
CA ASP A 73 -8.44 -8.90 5.64
C ASP A 73 -8.08 -10.02 4.66
N SER A 74 -9.10 -10.69 4.08
CA SER A 74 -8.95 -11.71 3.05
C SER A 74 -9.05 -11.12 1.63
N LEU A 75 -9.11 -9.79 1.51
CA LEU A 75 -9.23 -9.03 0.27
C LEU A 75 -10.55 -9.24 -0.50
N ASN A 76 -11.60 -9.72 0.16
CA ASN A 76 -12.93 -9.75 -0.41
C ASN A 76 -13.55 -8.35 -0.35
N VAL A 77 -14.30 -7.99 -1.41
CA VAL A 77 -15.04 -6.73 -1.44
C VAL A 77 -16.22 -6.79 -0.48
N THR A 78 -16.28 -5.83 0.43
CA THR A 78 -17.31 -5.72 1.48
C THR A 78 -18.02 -4.38 1.42
N PRO A 79 -19.27 -4.28 1.94
CA PRO A 79 -19.99 -3.03 2.07
C PRO A 79 -19.26 -2.01 2.94
N ASP A 80 -19.18 -0.74 2.47
CA ASP A 80 -18.68 0.39 3.26
C ASP A 80 -19.76 1.50 3.30
N ILE A 81 -19.64 2.62 2.58
CA ILE A 81 -20.72 3.61 2.48
C ILE A 81 -21.94 3.02 1.78
N ALA A 82 -21.75 2.22 0.74
CA ALA A 82 -22.83 1.40 0.19
C ALA A 82 -23.15 0.24 1.15
N LYS A 83 -24.43 0.06 1.48
CA LYS A 83 -24.89 -1.10 2.27
C LYS A 83 -25.01 -2.35 1.41
N SER A 84 -25.24 -2.19 0.10
CA SER A 84 -25.38 -3.27 -0.90
C SER A 84 -25.21 -2.73 -2.31
N TRP A 85 -24.98 -3.63 -3.25
CA TRP A 85 -24.93 -3.33 -4.68
C TRP A 85 -25.47 -4.50 -5.50
N THR A 86 -25.85 -4.22 -6.74
CA THR A 86 -26.16 -5.21 -7.78
C THR A 86 -25.36 -4.92 -9.03
N VAL A 87 -25.07 -5.98 -9.80
CA VAL A 87 -24.39 -5.88 -11.08
C VAL A 87 -25.32 -6.51 -12.13
N SER A 88 -25.50 -5.83 -13.26
CA SER A 88 -26.31 -6.36 -14.37
C SER A 88 -25.67 -7.61 -15.00
N ASP A 89 -26.47 -8.44 -15.68
CA ASP A 89 -26.02 -9.70 -16.29
C ASP A 89 -24.90 -9.49 -17.33
N ASP A 90 -24.92 -8.35 -18.02
CA ASP A 90 -23.87 -7.92 -18.96
C ASP A 90 -22.60 -7.39 -18.27
N ALA A 91 -22.60 -7.31 -16.93
CA ALA A 91 -21.55 -6.77 -16.11
C ALA A 91 -21.15 -5.31 -16.44
N LEU A 92 -22.06 -4.54 -17.05
CA LEU A 92 -21.82 -3.13 -17.43
C LEU A 92 -22.40 -2.13 -16.43
N THR A 93 -23.46 -2.49 -15.69
CA THR A 93 -24.16 -1.55 -14.81
C THR A 93 -24.05 -2.01 -13.35
N TYR A 94 -23.53 -1.11 -12.52
CA TYR A 94 -23.39 -1.29 -11.08
C TYR A 94 -24.33 -0.32 -10.36
N THR A 95 -25.27 -0.86 -9.58
CA THR A 95 -26.23 -0.06 -8.80
C THR A 95 -25.95 -0.22 -7.32
N PHE A 96 -25.56 0.87 -6.65
CA PHE A 96 -25.24 0.90 -5.22
C PHE A 96 -26.36 1.55 -4.43
N THR A 97 -26.71 0.94 -3.29
CA THR A 97 -27.61 1.54 -2.30
C THR A 97 -26.81 2.00 -1.09
N LEU A 98 -26.84 3.31 -0.80
CA LEU A 98 -26.09 3.90 0.30
C LEU A 98 -26.75 3.65 1.67
N ARG A 99 -25.94 3.68 2.73
CA ARG A 99 -26.40 3.80 4.11
C ARG A 99 -26.95 5.20 4.34
N ASN A 100 -27.90 5.33 5.25
CA ASN A 100 -28.50 6.61 5.64
C ASN A 100 -27.92 7.20 6.95
N ASN A 101 -26.99 6.51 7.57
CA ASN A 101 -26.37 6.84 8.86
C ASN A 101 -24.86 7.12 8.77
N VAL A 102 -24.34 7.40 7.58
CA VAL A 102 -22.95 7.81 7.40
C VAL A 102 -22.88 9.33 7.37
N TYR A 103 -22.24 9.92 8.38
CA TYR A 103 -22.07 11.36 8.54
C TYR A 103 -20.66 11.79 8.18
N PHE A 104 -20.52 12.96 7.58
CA PHE A 104 -19.24 13.64 7.46
C PHE A 104 -18.71 14.07 8.84
N HIS A 105 -17.42 14.25 8.97
CA HIS A 105 -16.80 14.79 10.18
C HIS A 105 -17.43 16.12 10.56
N LYS A 106 -17.60 16.37 11.86
CA LYS A 106 -18.09 17.68 12.33
C LYS A 106 -17.12 18.79 11.95
N ASP A 107 -17.65 19.82 11.29
CA ASP A 107 -16.93 21.03 10.88
C ASP A 107 -17.89 22.22 10.77
N GLU A 108 -17.43 23.41 11.12
CA GLU A 108 -18.23 24.65 11.10
C GLU A 108 -18.69 25.04 9.70
N ARG A 109 -17.98 24.61 8.65
CA ARG A 109 -18.34 24.87 7.24
C ARG A 109 -19.68 24.25 6.83
N PHE A 110 -20.21 23.27 7.57
CA PHE A 110 -21.56 22.76 7.39
C PHE A 110 -22.67 23.67 8.02
N GLY A 111 -22.30 24.80 8.61
CA GLY A 111 -23.22 25.71 9.26
C GLY A 111 -23.73 25.20 10.61
N LYS A 112 -25.00 25.47 10.92
CA LYS A 112 -25.58 25.26 12.26
C LYS A 112 -25.50 23.81 12.75
N ASP A 113 -25.69 22.83 11.88
CA ASP A 113 -25.70 21.40 12.24
C ASP A 113 -24.31 20.82 12.35
N SER A 114 -23.30 21.53 11.88
CA SER A 114 -21.90 21.16 11.87
C SER A 114 -21.57 19.83 11.18
N THR A 115 -22.53 19.17 10.54
CA THR A 115 -22.36 17.92 9.78
C THR A 115 -23.61 17.63 8.96
N ARG A 116 -23.51 16.71 8.02
CA ARG A 116 -24.64 16.11 7.30
C ARG A 116 -24.32 14.66 6.88
N THR A 117 -25.35 13.92 6.48
CA THR A 117 -25.19 12.58 5.91
C THR A 117 -24.64 12.66 4.49
N VAL A 118 -23.97 11.56 4.10
CA VAL A 118 -23.53 11.33 2.71
C VAL A 118 -24.73 11.15 1.81
N LYS A 119 -24.71 11.80 0.65
CA LYS A 119 -25.69 11.66 -0.44
C LYS A 119 -25.07 11.05 -1.67
N ALA A 120 -25.90 10.47 -2.54
CA ALA A 120 -25.44 9.89 -3.81
C ALA A 120 -24.71 10.90 -4.71
N GLU A 121 -25.06 12.19 -4.64
CA GLU A 121 -24.37 13.26 -5.36
C GLU A 121 -22.92 13.43 -4.89
N ASP A 122 -22.63 13.29 -3.58
CA ASP A 122 -21.27 13.36 -3.06
C ASP A 122 -20.37 12.26 -3.67
N VAL A 123 -20.93 11.07 -3.85
CA VAL A 123 -20.22 9.94 -4.48
C VAL A 123 -19.87 10.26 -5.93
N THR A 124 -20.87 10.64 -6.74
CA THR A 124 -20.62 10.94 -8.16
C THR A 124 -19.75 12.17 -8.34
N TYR A 125 -19.84 13.17 -7.47
CA TYR A 125 -18.93 14.29 -7.43
C TYR A 125 -17.48 13.84 -7.21
N SER A 126 -17.24 13.03 -6.16
CA SER A 126 -15.91 12.54 -5.81
C SER A 126 -15.28 11.74 -6.93
N LEU A 127 -16.05 10.86 -7.57
CA LEU A 127 -15.55 10.04 -8.69
C LEU A 127 -15.29 10.88 -9.95
N LYS A 128 -16.11 11.90 -10.25
CA LYS A 128 -15.90 12.81 -11.38
C LYS A 128 -14.63 13.64 -11.23
N ARG A 129 -14.25 14.01 -9.99
CA ARG A 129 -12.98 14.72 -9.74
C ARG A 129 -11.76 13.96 -10.27
N LEU A 130 -11.77 12.63 -10.29
CA LEU A 130 -10.68 11.83 -10.83
C LEU A 130 -10.51 12.00 -12.36
N LEU A 131 -11.58 12.35 -13.06
CA LEU A 131 -11.58 12.60 -14.51
C LEU A 131 -11.28 14.05 -14.88
N ASP A 132 -11.33 14.97 -13.92
CA ASP A 132 -11.11 16.40 -14.13
C ASP A 132 -9.64 16.66 -14.47
N ASN A 133 -9.42 17.28 -15.65
CA ASN A 133 -8.07 17.62 -16.11
C ASN A 133 -7.41 18.72 -15.25
N SER A 134 -8.19 19.58 -14.61
CA SER A 134 -7.68 20.65 -13.74
C SER A 134 -7.10 20.09 -12.42
N ILE A 135 -7.64 18.97 -11.94
CA ILE A 135 -7.15 18.26 -10.76
C ILE A 135 -5.93 17.39 -11.11
N ALA A 136 -5.88 16.86 -12.33
CA ALA A 136 -4.80 15.98 -12.80
C ALA A 136 -4.50 14.81 -11.85
N SER A 137 -5.56 14.16 -11.33
CA SER A 137 -5.44 13.06 -10.38
C SER A 137 -4.69 11.87 -10.99
N PRO A 138 -3.68 11.31 -10.29
CA PRO A 138 -3.08 10.04 -10.67
C PRO A 138 -4.07 8.86 -10.61
N GLY A 139 -5.19 8.99 -9.90
CA GLY A 139 -6.28 8.02 -9.83
C GLY A 139 -7.23 8.03 -11.03
N ARG A 140 -6.99 8.84 -12.06
CA ARG A 140 -7.82 8.93 -13.27
C ARG A 140 -8.13 7.57 -13.89
N PHE A 141 -7.16 6.67 -13.91
CA PHE A 141 -7.29 5.33 -14.51
C PHE A 141 -8.45 4.52 -13.92
N VAL A 142 -8.80 4.72 -12.65
CA VAL A 142 -9.89 4.02 -11.96
C VAL A 142 -11.24 4.25 -12.63
N MET A 143 -11.45 5.46 -13.17
CA MET A 143 -12.72 5.88 -13.78
C MET A 143 -12.73 5.86 -15.32
N GLN A 144 -11.62 5.51 -15.98
CA GLN A 144 -11.51 5.57 -17.46
C GLN A 144 -12.53 4.69 -18.19
N ASN A 145 -12.95 3.58 -17.58
CA ASN A 145 -13.95 2.67 -18.16
C ASN A 145 -15.40 3.08 -17.83
N VAL A 146 -15.61 4.12 -17.00
CA VAL A 146 -16.95 4.59 -16.62
C VAL A 146 -17.46 5.60 -17.65
N THR A 147 -18.59 5.29 -18.30
CA THR A 147 -19.21 6.14 -19.32
C THR A 147 -20.34 7.00 -18.77
N GLN A 148 -21.00 6.55 -17.72
CA GLN A 148 -22.13 7.26 -17.13
C GLN A 148 -22.18 7.08 -15.62
N MET A 149 -22.52 8.15 -14.92
CA MET A 149 -22.81 8.18 -13.48
C MET A 149 -24.13 8.89 -13.25
N SER A 150 -25.07 8.26 -12.53
CA SER A 150 -26.38 8.85 -12.21
C SER A 150 -26.78 8.59 -10.77
N THR A 151 -27.63 9.48 -10.26
CA THR A 151 -28.12 9.47 -8.87
C THR A 151 -29.65 9.69 -8.90
N PRO A 152 -30.45 8.61 -9.11
CA PRO A 152 -31.91 8.71 -9.20
C PRO A 152 -32.57 9.31 -7.94
N ASN A 153 -31.91 9.15 -6.79
CA ASN A 153 -32.30 9.71 -5.49
C ASN A 153 -31.06 9.85 -4.59
N ASP A 154 -31.23 10.40 -3.39
CA ASP A 154 -30.17 10.69 -2.43
C ASP A 154 -29.37 9.46 -1.95
N THR A 155 -29.87 8.23 -2.15
CA THR A 155 -29.27 6.99 -1.65
C THR A 155 -28.91 5.98 -2.75
N THR A 156 -29.13 6.29 -4.01
CA THR A 156 -28.85 5.37 -5.12
C THR A 156 -27.81 5.96 -6.07
N VAL A 157 -26.73 5.21 -6.29
CA VAL A 157 -25.68 5.55 -7.27
C VAL A 157 -25.65 4.48 -8.34
N ILE A 158 -25.69 4.88 -9.61
CA ILE A 158 -25.56 3.97 -10.75
C ILE A 158 -24.32 4.35 -11.55
N LEU A 159 -23.41 3.38 -11.75
CA LEU A 159 -22.21 3.51 -12.57
C LEU A 159 -22.32 2.58 -13.75
N ARG A 160 -22.09 3.08 -14.98
CA ARG A 160 -22.10 2.28 -16.21
C ARG A 160 -20.71 2.26 -16.83
N LEU A 161 -20.23 1.06 -17.14
CA LEU A 161 -18.94 0.82 -17.79
C LEU A 161 -19.09 0.78 -19.31
N GLN A 162 -18.00 1.09 -20.02
CA GLN A 162 -17.87 0.90 -21.46
C GLN A 162 -17.72 -0.57 -21.83
N LYS A 163 -16.93 -1.31 -21.04
CA LYS A 163 -16.66 -2.74 -21.20
C LYS A 163 -16.76 -3.43 -19.83
N PRO A 164 -17.16 -4.71 -19.78
CA PRO A 164 -17.12 -5.46 -18.55
C PRO A 164 -15.71 -5.42 -17.95
N PHE A 165 -15.63 -5.25 -16.64
CA PHE A 165 -14.35 -5.25 -15.92
C PHE A 165 -14.56 -5.84 -14.52
N PRO A 166 -14.38 -7.14 -14.32
CA PRO A 166 -14.67 -7.83 -13.05
C PRO A 166 -13.90 -7.28 -11.85
N ALA A 167 -12.71 -6.69 -12.04
CA ALA A 167 -11.93 -6.07 -10.99
C ALA A 167 -12.45 -4.67 -10.56
N PHE A 168 -13.52 -4.14 -11.17
CA PHE A 168 -14.02 -2.79 -10.94
C PHE A 168 -14.38 -2.51 -9.48
N LEU A 169 -15.01 -3.47 -8.79
CA LEU A 169 -15.32 -3.30 -7.36
C LEU A 169 -14.04 -3.18 -6.51
N GLY A 170 -12.99 -3.91 -6.86
CA GLY A 170 -11.66 -3.76 -6.24
C GLY A 170 -11.07 -2.37 -6.46
N LEU A 171 -11.20 -1.81 -7.67
CA LEU A 171 -10.80 -0.43 -7.94
C LEU A 171 -11.57 0.59 -7.09
N LEU A 172 -12.89 0.39 -6.91
CA LEU A 172 -13.73 1.28 -6.09
C LEU A 172 -13.38 1.25 -4.60
N SER A 173 -12.63 0.26 -4.11
CA SER A 173 -12.14 0.20 -2.73
C SER A 173 -10.87 1.04 -2.51
N THR A 174 -10.19 1.46 -3.58
CA THR A 174 -8.97 2.28 -3.49
C THR A 174 -9.26 3.66 -2.89
N LYS A 175 -8.27 4.27 -2.27
CA LYS A 175 -8.46 5.58 -1.61
C LYS A 175 -8.76 6.71 -2.60
N TYR A 176 -8.43 6.56 -3.86
CA TYR A 176 -8.88 7.49 -4.91
C TYR A 176 -10.40 7.65 -4.96
N CYS A 177 -11.14 6.57 -4.68
CA CYS A 177 -12.60 6.54 -4.70
C CYS A 177 -13.26 6.94 -3.37
N SER A 178 -12.52 7.59 -2.47
CA SER A 178 -13.06 8.12 -1.22
C SER A 178 -14.14 9.16 -1.47
N VAL A 179 -15.20 9.12 -0.65
CA VAL A 179 -16.35 10.03 -0.80
C VAL A 179 -16.12 11.31 -0.02
N LEU A 180 -16.32 12.45 -0.68
CA LEU A 180 -16.05 13.80 -0.22
C LEU A 180 -17.35 14.63 -0.17
N PRO A 181 -17.48 15.58 0.77
CA PRO A 181 -18.60 16.51 0.81
C PRO A 181 -18.45 17.57 -0.31
N LYS A 182 -19.29 17.47 -1.34
CA LYS A 182 -19.25 18.36 -2.52
C LYS A 182 -19.23 19.84 -2.14
N ASP A 183 -20.16 20.26 -1.30
CA ASP A 183 -20.33 21.63 -0.84
C ASP A 183 -19.08 22.22 -0.17
N ILE A 184 -18.38 21.41 0.61
CA ILE A 184 -17.15 21.83 1.28
C ILE A 184 -15.97 21.90 0.30
N VAL A 185 -15.80 20.88 -0.55
CA VAL A 185 -14.65 20.82 -1.49
C VAL A 185 -14.74 21.93 -2.54
N GLU A 186 -15.95 22.30 -2.99
CA GLU A 186 -16.15 23.40 -3.94
C GLU A 186 -15.91 24.78 -3.31
N ALA A 187 -16.17 24.92 -2.01
CA ALA A 187 -15.98 26.19 -1.29
C ALA A 187 -14.55 26.37 -0.73
N ASP A 188 -13.76 25.31 -0.60
CA ASP A 188 -12.46 25.32 0.09
C ASP A 188 -11.29 25.04 -0.85
N THR A 189 -10.49 26.06 -1.10
CA THR A 189 -9.26 25.95 -1.90
C THR A 189 -8.13 25.18 -1.16
N ASN A 190 -8.29 24.89 0.13
CA ASN A 190 -7.27 24.28 0.98
C ASN A 190 -7.62 22.85 1.47
N PHE A 191 -8.51 22.16 0.76
CA PHE A 191 -8.94 20.79 1.11
C PHE A 191 -7.76 19.80 1.26
N ARG A 192 -6.66 20.05 0.56
CA ARG A 192 -5.41 19.28 0.68
C ARG A 192 -4.93 19.14 2.14
N SER A 193 -5.04 20.19 2.94
CA SER A 193 -4.52 20.27 4.32
C SER A 193 -5.60 20.32 5.40
N HIS A 194 -6.86 20.57 5.03
CA HIS A 194 -8.00 20.63 5.95
C HIS A 194 -9.16 19.72 5.48
N PRO A 195 -8.90 18.40 5.35
CA PRO A 195 -9.87 17.48 4.78
C PRO A 195 -11.04 17.22 5.72
N ILE A 196 -12.21 17.01 5.12
CA ILE A 196 -13.41 16.46 5.78
C ILE A 196 -13.77 15.15 5.09
N GLY A 197 -13.87 14.08 5.85
CA GLY A 197 -14.27 12.76 5.38
C GLY A 197 -15.34 12.15 6.26
N THR A 198 -15.49 10.84 6.16
CA THR A 198 -16.44 10.03 6.93
C THR A 198 -15.75 8.99 7.81
N GLY A 199 -14.42 8.93 7.75
CA GLY A 199 -13.58 7.90 8.35
C GLY A 199 -13.60 7.84 9.87
N PRO A 200 -12.92 6.84 10.46
CA PRO A 200 -12.88 6.61 11.91
C PRO A 200 -12.20 7.74 12.69
N PHE A 201 -11.34 8.48 12.03
CA PHE A 201 -10.68 9.65 12.62
C PHE A 201 -10.94 10.88 11.76
N LYS A 202 -10.87 12.06 12.39
CA LYS A 202 -11.00 13.37 11.75
C LYS A 202 -9.71 14.16 11.88
N PHE A 203 -9.45 15.02 10.91
CA PHE A 203 -8.31 15.93 10.92
C PHE A 203 -8.33 16.85 12.16
N LYS A 204 -7.14 17.07 12.74
CA LYS A 204 -6.97 18.01 13.85
C LYS A 204 -5.91 19.05 13.57
N ARG A 205 -4.70 18.65 13.12
CA ARG A 205 -3.55 19.54 12.90
C ARG A 205 -2.54 18.88 11.98
N TRP A 206 -1.93 19.65 11.10
CA TRP A 206 -0.79 19.26 10.30
C TRP A 206 0.25 20.38 10.28
N GLU A 207 1.43 20.07 10.76
CA GLU A 207 2.66 20.86 10.65
C GLU A 207 3.58 20.08 9.74
N GLU A 208 3.78 20.59 8.51
CA GLU A 208 4.54 19.89 7.47
C GLU A 208 5.96 19.56 7.94
N ASN A 209 6.43 18.33 7.67
CA ASN A 209 7.70 17.76 8.08
C ASN A 209 7.89 17.62 9.61
N GLU A 210 6.89 17.90 10.41
CA GLU A 210 6.98 17.81 11.86
C GLU A 210 5.94 16.84 12.42
N LYS A 211 4.63 17.12 12.24
CA LYS A 211 3.57 16.35 12.91
C LYS A 211 2.22 16.46 12.22
N LEU A 212 1.55 15.31 12.10
CA LEU A 212 0.16 15.23 11.67
C LEU A 212 -0.67 14.53 12.76
N VAL A 213 -1.80 15.11 13.15
CA VAL A 213 -2.66 14.60 14.22
C VAL A 213 -4.09 14.45 13.75
N PHE A 214 -4.64 13.26 14.00
CA PHE A 214 -6.05 12.96 13.85
C PHE A 214 -6.71 12.71 15.22
N ARG A 215 -8.00 13.01 15.34
CA ARG A 215 -8.80 12.74 16.53
C ARG A 215 -9.94 11.78 16.18
N LYS A 216 -10.39 11.03 17.15
CA LYS A 216 -11.54 10.14 17.05
C LYS A 216 -12.76 10.84 16.44
N ASN A 217 -13.41 10.17 15.50
CA ASN A 217 -14.70 10.55 14.97
C ASN A 217 -15.83 9.86 15.77
N ASN A 218 -16.48 10.59 16.65
CA ASN A 218 -17.58 10.04 17.46
C ASN A 218 -18.86 9.75 16.65
N LEU A 219 -18.93 10.21 15.37
CA LEU A 219 -20.03 9.94 14.44
C LEU A 219 -19.74 8.77 13.51
N PHE A 220 -18.60 8.10 13.68
CA PHE A 220 -18.25 6.97 12.84
C PHE A 220 -19.29 5.86 12.98
N TYR A 221 -19.84 5.38 11.86
CA TYR A 221 -21.02 4.53 11.85
C TYR A 221 -20.77 3.06 12.20
N GLN A 222 -19.51 2.59 12.14
CA GLN A 222 -19.20 1.18 12.38
C GLN A 222 -19.07 0.87 13.87
N LYS A 223 -19.49 -0.35 14.22
CA LYS A 223 -19.35 -0.95 15.54
C LYS A 223 -18.62 -2.28 15.43
N ASP A 224 -18.03 -2.72 16.52
CA ASP A 224 -17.47 -4.07 16.62
C ASP A 224 -18.59 -5.14 16.74
N SER A 225 -18.20 -6.41 16.77
CA SER A 225 -19.14 -7.55 16.91
C SER A 225 -19.91 -7.57 18.23
N LEU A 226 -19.47 -6.81 19.23
CA LEU A 226 -20.11 -6.65 20.54
C LEU A 226 -21.00 -5.40 20.61
N GLY A 227 -21.08 -4.63 19.54
CA GLY A 227 -21.85 -3.38 19.47
C GLY A 227 -21.12 -2.15 20.01
N ASN A 228 -19.83 -2.23 20.36
CA ASN A 228 -19.06 -1.08 20.81
C ASN A 228 -18.70 -0.16 19.65
N GLN A 229 -18.72 1.15 19.90
CA GLN A 229 -18.42 2.17 18.92
C GLN A 229 -16.94 2.19 18.55
N LEU A 230 -16.64 2.11 17.25
CA LEU A 230 -15.30 2.29 16.72
C LEU A 230 -15.01 3.77 16.40
N PRO A 231 -13.74 4.19 16.33
CA PRO A 231 -12.53 3.49 16.74
C PRO A 231 -12.34 3.52 18.26
N TYR A 232 -11.45 2.65 18.79
CA TYR A 232 -11.14 2.64 20.24
C TYR A 232 -10.15 3.73 20.64
N LEU A 233 -9.21 4.06 19.76
CA LEU A 233 -8.20 5.10 20.00
C LEU A 233 -8.84 6.50 20.02
N GLU A 234 -8.32 7.39 20.86
CA GLU A 234 -8.77 8.80 20.92
C GLU A 234 -8.06 9.68 19.90
N ALA A 235 -6.84 9.30 19.48
CA ALA A 235 -6.09 10.03 18.48
C ALA A 235 -5.03 9.15 17.79
N VAL A 236 -4.60 9.62 16.62
CA VAL A 236 -3.43 9.14 15.89
C VAL A 236 -2.48 10.31 15.71
N ALA A 237 -1.21 10.12 16.06
CA ALA A 237 -0.16 11.11 15.89
C ALA A 237 0.96 10.53 15.03
N ILE A 238 1.28 11.24 13.94
CA ILE A 238 2.28 10.85 12.95
C ILE A 238 3.42 11.86 13.02
N THR A 239 4.66 11.38 13.17
CA THR A 239 5.89 12.16 13.06
C THR A 239 6.57 11.92 11.72
N PHE A 240 7.52 12.79 11.34
CA PHE A 240 8.21 12.70 10.06
C PHE A 240 9.73 12.71 10.26
N LEU A 241 10.25 11.57 10.77
CA LEU A 241 11.69 11.36 10.95
C LEU A 241 12.23 10.57 9.75
N PRO A 242 13.12 11.17 8.93
CA PRO A 242 13.63 10.51 7.72
C PRO A 242 14.57 9.35 8.02
N ASP A 243 15.33 9.45 9.11
CA ASP A 243 16.35 8.50 9.48
C ASP A 243 15.75 7.28 10.20
N LYS A 244 15.98 6.08 9.66
CA LYS A 244 15.42 4.83 10.17
C LYS A 244 16.03 4.40 11.52
N GLN A 245 17.28 4.73 11.78
CA GLN A 245 17.90 4.47 13.07
C GLN A 245 17.29 5.34 14.17
N SER A 246 17.03 6.60 13.87
CA SER A 246 16.31 7.52 14.77
C SER A 246 14.87 7.04 15.03
N GLU A 247 14.17 6.58 14.02
CA GLU A 247 12.84 5.97 14.15
C GLU A 247 12.88 4.75 15.10
N PHE A 248 13.87 3.86 14.91
CA PHE A 248 14.06 2.71 15.78
C PHE A 248 14.33 3.11 17.24
N LEU A 249 15.18 4.12 17.48
CA LEU A 249 15.43 4.63 18.83
C LEU A 249 14.17 5.18 19.50
N GLN A 250 13.33 5.92 18.77
CA GLN A 250 12.03 6.38 19.28
C GLN A 250 11.10 5.22 19.64
N PHE A 251 11.09 4.15 18.82
CA PHE A 251 10.35 2.95 19.12
C PHE A 251 10.89 2.22 20.36
N ALA A 252 12.19 2.03 20.47
CA ALA A 252 12.83 1.37 21.61
C ALA A 252 12.54 2.11 22.94
N GLN A 253 12.52 3.44 22.91
CA GLN A 253 12.18 4.31 24.04
C GLN A 253 10.67 4.33 24.38
N GLY A 254 9.81 3.79 23.50
CA GLY A 254 8.35 3.78 23.67
C GLY A 254 7.65 5.08 23.27
N ASN A 255 8.33 5.98 22.55
CA ASN A 255 7.77 7.23 22.05
C ASN A 255 6.86 7.04 20.83
N ILE A 256 7.08 5.96 20.05
CA ILE A 256 6.20 5.50 18.99
C ILE A 256 5.78 4.05 19.22
N ASP A 257 4.63 3.67 18.67
CA ASP A 257 3.96 2.40 18.93
C ASP A 257 4.17 1.36 17.82
N LEU A 258 4.65 1.80 16.66
CA LEU A 258 4.77 0.99 15.44
C LEU A 258 6.08 1.27 14.72
N LEU A 259 6.79 0.19 14.33
CA LEU A 259 7.71 0.19 13.19
C LEU A 259 7.09 -0.62 12.06
N ASN A 260 7.17 -0.11 10.85
CA ASN A 260 6.67 -0.78 9.65
C ASN A 260 7.83 -1.15 8.72
N ALA A 261 7.74 -2.34 8.14
CA ALA A 261 8.70 -2.96 7.25
C ALA A 261 9.96 -3.57 7.94
N LEU A 262 10.69 -4.34 7.14
CA LEU A 262 11.97 -4.92 7.50
C LEU A 262 13.08 -4.03 6.94
N ASP A 263 13.71 -3.25 7.81
CA ASP A 263 14.74 -2.28 7.40
C ASP A 263 16.14 -2.75 7.82
N PRO A 264 17.16 -2.68 6.94
CA PRO A 264 18.53 -3.09 7.25
C PRO A 264 19.13 -2.41 8.49
N SER A 265 18.73 -1.17 8.80
CA SER A 265 19.27 -0.40 9.93
C SER A 265 18.89 -0.96 11.31
N TYR A 266 17.82 -1.76 11.42
CA TYR A 266 17.37 -2.29 12.73
C TYR A 266 16.91 -3.75 12.73
N LYS A 267 16.77 -4.38 11.56
CA LYS A 267 16.26 -5.76 11.50
C LYS A 267 17.11 -6.74 12.33
N ASP A 268 18.42 -6.61 12.26
CA ASP A 268 19.37 -7.48 12.97
C ASP A 268 19.47 -7.16 14.46
N GLU A 269 18.99 -6.00 14.90
CA GLU A 269 18.82 -5.67 16.31
C GLU A 269 17.58 -6.37 16.88
N LEU A 270 16.46 -6.34 16.18
CA LEU A 270 15.19 -6.92 16.62
C LEU A 270 15.10 -8.43 16.40
N LEU A 271 15.64 -8.93 15.29
CA LEU A 271 15.42 -10.29 14.82
C LEU A 271 16.68 -11.16 14.89
N SER A 272 16.46 -12.44 15.13
CA SER A 272 17.43 -13.51 14.87
C SER A 272 17.45 -13.84 13.37
N GLY A 273 18.44 -14.63 12.93
CA GLY A 273 18.58 -15.01 11.52
C GLY A 273 17.42 -15.84 10.95
N ASN A 274 16.50 -16.33 11.78
CA ASN A 274 15.31 -17.08 11.37
C ASN A 274 14.01 -16.26 11.47
N GLY A 275 14.09 -14.93 11.52
CA GLY A 275 12.94 -14.03 11.53
C GLY A 275 12.16 -13.95 12.86
N THR A 276 12.64 -14.57 13.92
CA THR A 276 12.01 -14.48 15.25
C THR A 276 12.61 -13.34 16.07
N LEU A 277 11.80 -12.73 16.95
CA LEU A 277 12.30 -11.69 17.87
C LEU A 277 13.41 -12.23 18.77
N LYS A 278 14.48 -11.46 18.93
CA LYS A 278 15.52 -11.73 19.94
C LYS A 278 14.93 -11.68 21.35
N ASN A 279 15.54 -12.43 22.28
CA ASN A 279 15.03 -12.57 23.65
C ASN A 279 14.88 -11.23 24.38
N ALA A 280 15.75 -10.25 24.11
CA ALA A 280 15.69 -8.91 24.68
C ALA A 280 14.37 -8.18 24.38
N TYR A 281 13.71 -8.48 23.27
CA TYR A 281 12.51 -7.77 22.80
C TYR A 281 11.21 -8.55 22.97
N LYS A 282 11.25 -9.86 23.28
CA LYS A 282 10.05 -10.72 23.36
C LYS A 282 8.96 -10.22 24.31
N ASN A 283 9.36 -9.57 25.41
CA ASN A 283 8.44 -9.05 26.41
C ASN A 283 7.98 -7.61 26.13
N GLU A 284 8.62 -6.91 25.21
CA GLU A 284 8.40 -5.48 24.91
C GLU A 284 7.70 -5.26 23.57
N VAL A 285 7.87 -6.19 22.63
CA VAL A 285 7.49 -6.04 21.24
C VAL A 285 6.67 -7.23 20.74
N ASN A 286 5.65 -6.97 19.92
CA ASN A 286 4.99 -7.97 19.09
C ASN A 286 5.55 -7.85 17.67
N ILE A 287 5.72 -8.96 16.99
CA ILE A 287 5.93 -9.02 15.56
C ILE A 287 4.65 -9.55 14.88
N LEU A 288 4.21 -8.88 13.83
CA LEU A 288 3.14 -9.33 12.96
C LEU A 288 3.71 -9.48 11.56
N THR A 289 3.54 -10.67 10.98
CA THR A 289 3.96 -10.98 9.62
C THR A 289 2.83 -11.63 8.84
N GLY A 290 2.79 -11.41 7.55
CA GLY A 290 1.81 -12.03 6.67
C GLY A 290 2.04 -11.69 5.21
N PRO A 291 1.26 -12.28 4.29
CA PRO A 291 1.41 -12.05 2.86
C PRO A 291 1.39 -10.57 2.52
N PHE A 292 2.24 -10.17 1.57
CA PHE A 292 2.18 -8.85 0.95
C PHE A 292 2.09 -9.05 -0.57
N LEU A 293 1.10 -8.43 -1.19
CA LEU A 293 0.97 -8.43 -2.64
C LEU A 293 2.01 -7.51 -3.25
N ASN A 294 3.26 -7.88 -3.07
CA ASN A 294 4.45 -7.24 -3.61
C ASN A 294 5.39 -8.29 -4.18
N THR A 295 5.70 -8.18 -5.47
CA THR A 295 6.73 -8.99 -6.13
C THR A 295 7.94 -8.11 -6.37
N GLU A 296 9.08 -8.49 -5.77
CA GLU A 296 10.39 -7.89 -6.03
C GLU A 296 11.02 -8.59 -7.22
N TYR A 297 11.55 -7.81 -8.16
CA TYR A 297 12.09 -8.36 -9.40
C TYR A 297 13.19 -7.48 -10.01
N LEU A 298 13.97 -8.09 -10.91
CA LEU A 298 14.74 -7.33 -11.88
C LEU A 298 13.94 -7.26 -13.18
N GLY A 299 13.71 -6.06 -13.70
CA GLY A 299 13.13 -5.84 -15.02
C GLY A 299 14.23 -5.77 -16.07
N ILE A 300 13.96 -6.25 -17.26
CA ILE A 300 14.90 -6.29 -18.40
C ILE A 300 14.28 -5.51 -19.55
N TYR A 301 14.96 -4.47 -20.01
CA TYR A 301 14.51 -3.68 -21.15
C TYR A 301 14.81 -4.43 -22.44
N LEU A 302 13.78 -4.81 -23.20
CA LEU A 302 13.90 -5.69 -24.37
C LEU A 302 14.02 -4.98 -25.71
N ASP A 303 13.79 -3.66 -25.74
CA ASP A 303 13.76 -2.86 -26.97
C ASP A 303 15.13 -2.20 -27.26
N SER A 304 16.21 -2.78 -26.71
CA SER A 304 17.60 -2.36 -26.95
C SER A 304 18.24 -3.28 -27.97
N GLU A 305 18.57 -2.76 -29.13
CA GLU A 305 19.24 -3.51 -30.19
C GLU A 305 20.70 -3.86 -29.86
N THR A 306 21.32 -3.11 -28.94
CA THR A 306 22.76 -3.23 -28.62
C THR A 306 23.03 -3.97 -27.31
N SER A 307 22.02 -4.20 -26.48
CA SER A 307 22.20 -4.81 -25.17
C SER A 307 22.28 -6.32 -25.26
N GLU A 308 23.34 -6.91 -24.68
CA GLU A 308 23.55 -8.35 -24.60
C GLU A 308 22.39 -9.08 -23.93
N ILE A 309 21.72 -8.41 -22.98
CA ILE A 309 20.61 -9.00 -22.23
C ILE A 309 19.33 -9.20 -23.07
N SER A 310 19.27 -8.65 -24.28
CA SER A 310 18.21 -8.96 -25.24
C SER A 310 18.23 -10.43 -25.68
N ASN A 311 19.35 -11.13 -25.49
CA ASN A 311 19.46 -12.56 -25.74
C ASN A 311 18.74 -13.40 -24.67
N LEU A 312 17.88 -14.32 -25.09
CA LEU A 312 17.07 -15.15 -24.20
C LEU A 312 17.92 -16.09 -23.31
N ASN A 313 19.08 -16.56 -23.82
CA ASN A 313 19.96 -17.44 -23.04
C ASN A 313 20.52 -16.70 -21.82
N LEU A 314 20.96 -15.44 -21.96
CA LEU A 314 21.41 -14.64 -20.81
C LEU A 314 20.29 -14.38 -19.81
N ARG A 315 19.09 -14.05 -20.26
CA ARG A 315 17.93 -13.85 -19.37
C ARG A 315 17.59 -15.11 -18.56
N LYS A 316 17.67 -16.29 -19.20
CA LYS A 316 17.49 -17.57 -18.52
C LYS A 316 18.65 -17.90 -17.59
N ALA A 317 19.88 -17.59 -17.98
CA ALA A 317 21.05 -17.77 -17.12
C ALA A 317 20.89 -17.01 -15.79
N ILE A 318 20.48 -15.75 -15.83
CA ILE A 318 20.23 -14.97 -14.62
C ILE A 318 19.16 -15.64 -13.75
N ASN A 319 18.04 -16.06 -14.35
CA ASN A 319 16.92 -16.65 -13.62
C ASN A 319 17.28 -17.96 -12.90
N PHE A 320 18.18 -18.79 -13.45
CA PHE A 320 18.65 -20.03 -12.83
C PHE A 320 19.92 -19.88 -11.97
N GLY A 321 20.62 -18.74 -12.05
CA GLY A 321 22.01 -18.60 -11.62
C GLY A 321 22.23 -18.24 -10.15
N PHE A 322 21.19 -17.95 -9.37
CA PHE A 322 21.32 -17.60 -7.96
C PHE A 322 20.25 -18.26 -7.08
N ASP A 323 20.62 -18.52 -5.82
CA ASP A 323 19.75 -19.16 -4.83
C ASP A 323 18.89 -18.12 -4.10
N ARG A 324 17.58 -18.07 -4.44
CA ARG A 324 16.61 -17.18 -3.81
C ARG A 324 16.34 -17.52 -2.34
N HIS A 325 16.44 -18.80 -1.97
CA HIS A 325 16.27 -19.25 -0.57
C HIS A 325 17.42 -18.74 0.30
N ALA A 326 18.66 -18.94 -0.16
CA ALA A 326 19.85 -18.43 0.52
C ALA A 326 19.81 -16.89 0.63
N MET A 327 19.44 -16.19 -0.45
CA MET A 327 19.30 -14.74 -0.46
C MET A 327 18.34 -14.25 0.63
N ILE A 328 17.14 -14.84 0.74
CA ILE A 328 16.15 -14.47 1.75
C ILE A 328 16.64 -14.82 3.16
N THR A 329 17.23 -15.99 3.33
CA THR A 329 17.74 -16.45 4.64
C THR A 329 18.79 -15.48 5.18
N TYR A 330 19.78 -15.12 4.38
CA TYR A 330 20.92 -14.34 4.85
C TYR A 330 20.71 -12.83 4.82
N LEU A 331 19.97 -12.33 3.84
CA LEU A 331 19.81 -10.87 3.66
C LEU A 331 18.49 -10.33 4.21
N ARG A 332 17.51 -11.21 4.46
CA ARG A 332 16.17 -10.81 4.93
C ARG A 332 15.72 -11.55 6.19
N ASN A 333 16.63 -12.16 6.94
CA ASN A 333 16.33 -12.93 8.16
C ASN A 333 15.25 -14.01 7.94
N GLY A 334 15.18 -14.61 6.75
CA GLY A 334 14.18 -15.62 6.41
C GLY A 334 12.78 -15.07 6.12
N ILE A 335 12.59 -13.74 6.06
CA ILE A 335 11.29 -13.10 5.80
C ILE A 335 11.11 -12.85 4.30
N GLY A 336 10.05 -13.39 3.75
CA GLY A 336 9.71 -13.43 2.33
C GLY A 336 9.66 -14.85 1.78
N THR A 337 9.04 -15.00 0.61
CA THR A 337 8.94 -16.29 -0.10
C THR A 337 9.72 -16.20 -1.42
N PRO A 338 10.60 -17.17 -1.76
CA PRO A 338 11.30 -17.19 -3.05
C PRO A 338 10.33 -17.14 -4.23
N ALA A 339 10.53 -16.20 -5.17
CA ALA A 339 9.63 -16.06 -6.31
C ALA A 339 10.06 -16.96 -7.47
N GLU A 340 9.81 -18.25 -7.31
CA GLU A 340 10.11 -19.27 -8.33
C GLU A 340 8.88 -19.59 -9.21
N GLN A 341 7.67 -19.23 -8.78
CA GLN A 341 6.40 -19.64 -9.38
C GLN A 341 5.79 -18.62 -10.36
N GLY A 342 6.51 -17.57 -10.71
CA GLY A 342 6.07 -16.57 -11.68
C GLY A 342 6.05 -15.15 -11.12
N PHE A 343 5.35 -14.26 -11.80
CA PHE A 343 5.27 -12.84 -11.41
C PHE A 343 4.07 -12.53 -10.50
N ILE A 344 2.96 -13.25 -10.69
CA ILE A 344 1.77 -13.11 -9.83
C ILE A 344 2.12 -13.62 -8.43
N PRO A 345 2.00 -12.80 -7.35
CA PRO A 345 2.39 -13.20 -6.02
C PRO A 345 1.40 -14.18 -5.39
N LYS A 346 1.90 -14.94 -4.41
CA LYS A 346 1.08 -15.79 -3.56
C LYS A 346 -0.01 -14.96 -2.86
N GLY A 347 -1.25 -15.44 -2.94
CA GLY A 347 -2.42 -14.74 -2.37
C GLY A 347 -3.35 -14.15 -3.43
N LEU A 348 -2.90 -14.04 -4.70
CA LEU A 348 -3.78 -13.65 -5.79
C LEU A 348 -4.29 -14.85 -6.59
N PRO A 349 -5.53 -14.77 -7.12
CA PRO A 349 -6.01 -15.68 -8.13
C PRO A 349 -5.10 -15.66 -9.37
N GLY A 350 -4.73 -16.84 -9.88
CA GLY A 350 -3.79 -16.96 -10.99
C GLY A 350 -2.34 -17.27 -10.59
N PHE A 351 -2.01 -17.21 -9.28
CA PHE A 351 -0.72 -17.68 -8.78
C PHE A 351 -0.47 -19.13 -9.21
N SER A 352 0.68 -19.38 -9.83
CA SER A 352 1.08 -20.72 -10.26
C SER A 352 1.65 -21.52 -9.08
N LYS A 353 1.36 -22.83 -9.06
CA LYS A 353 2.03 -23.77 -8.17
C LYS A 353 3.29 -24.39 -8.82
N GLN A 354 3.48 -24.17 -10.13
CA GLN A 354 4.61 -24.66 -10.88
C GLN A 354 5.80 -23.72 -10.67
N SER A 355 6.97 -24.26 -10.31
CA SER A 355 8.22 -23.52 -10.33
C SER A 355 8.73 -23.39 -11.77
N TYR A 356 9.02 -22.15 -12.18
CA TYR A 356 9.66 -21.86 -13.48
C TYR A 356 11.18 -21.79 -13.36
N TYR A 357 11.68 -21.20 -12.28
CA TYR A 357 13.10 -20.89 -12.11
C TYR A 357 13.56 -21.16 -10.67
N SER A 358 13.93 -22.41 -10.38
CA SER A 358 14.68 -22.77 -9.18
C SER A 358 16.18 -22.59 -9.41
N TYR A 359 16.97 -22.55 -8.33
CA TYR A 359 18.43 -22.45 -8.41
C TYR A 359 19.05 -23.69 -9.08
N GLN A 360 19.64 -23.51 -10.24
CA GLN A 360 20.29 -24.55 -11.05
C GLN A 360 21.55 -23.96 -11.70
N PRO A 361 22.69 -23.82 -10.96
CA PRO A 361 23.89 -23.12 -11.44
C PRO A 361 24.51 -23.76 -12.68
N GLU A 362 24.51 -25.10 -12.80
CA GLU A 362 25.02 -25.76 -13.99
C GLU A 362 24.18 -25.48 -15.24
N LYS A 363 22.87 -25.37 -15.07
CA LYS A 363 21.97 -24.96 -16.17
C LYS A 363 22.17 -23.49 -16.55
N ALA A 364 22.39 -22.63 -15.56
CA ALA A 364 22.73 -21.24 -15.82
C ALA A 364 24.03 -21.11 -16.61
N LYS A 365 25.07 -21.86 -16.21
CA LYS A 365 26.33 -21.94 -16.94
C LYS A 365 26.14 -22.42 -18.38
N ALA A 366 25.32 -23.47 -18.58
CA ALA A 366 25.04 -23.99 -19.92
C ALA A 366 24.38 -22.92 -20.82
N PHE A 367 23.48 -22.06 -20.25
CA PHE A 367 22.90 -20.95 -20.99
C PHE A 367 23.90 -19.84 -21.31
N VAL A 368 24.87 -19.55 -20.42
CA VAL A 368 25.97 -18.62 -20.74
C VAL A 368 26.85 -19.18 -21.88
N GLU A 369 27.19 -20.46 -21.86
CA GLU A 369 27.95 -21.08 -22.93
C GLU A 369 27.18 -21.13 -24.27
N ALA A 370 25.85 -21.35 -24.21
CA ALA A 370 25.00 -21.25 -25.40
C ALA A 370 25.01 -19.84 -26.01
N TYR A 371 24.95 -18.80 -25.16
CA TYR A 371 25.12 -17.42 -25.60
C TYR A 371 26.47 -17.16 -26.29
N LYS A 372 27.56 -17.61 -25.67
CA LYS A 372 28.93 -17.48 -26.24
C LYS A 372 29.05 -18.15 -27.61
N ALA A 373 28.47 -19.34 -27.74
CA ALA A 373 28.45 -20.08 -29.00
C ALA A 373 27.63 -19.39 -30.09
N GLU A 374 26.48 -18.80 -29.71
CA GLU A 374 25.57 -18.12 -30.61
C GLU A 374 26.13 -16.78 -31.12
N THR A 375 26.75 -16.00 -30.23
CA THR A 375 27.17 -14.61 -30.52
C THR A 375 28.66 -14.47 -30.81
N GLY A 376 29.50 -15.45 -30.44
CA GLY A 376 30.96 -15.34 -30.47
C GLY A 376 31.54 -14.51 -29.30
N ASN A 377 30.75 -13.84 -28.50
CA ASN A 377 31.21 -13.03 -27.36
C ASN A 377 31.58 -13.96 -26.18
N GLN A 378 32.89 -14.09 -25.91
CA GLN A 378 33.42 -14.97 -24.84
C GLN A 378 33.34 -14.36 -23.45
N ASN A 379 33.07 -13.08 -23.32
CA ASN A 379 33.04 -12.34 -22.05
C ASN A 379 31.73 -11.57 -21.89
N PRO A 380 30.58 -12.27 -21.72
CA PRO A 380 29.30 -11.59 -21.57
C PRO A 380 29.27 -10.73 -20.32
N GLU A 381 28.73 -9.52 -20.46
CA GLU A 381 28.69 -8.51 -19.41
C GLU A 381 27.33 -7.80 -19.37
N ILE A 382 26.77 -7.61 -18.19
CA ILE A 382 25.53 -6.85 -17.98
C ILE A 382 25.69 -5.85 -16.84
N THR A 383 24.86 -4.81 -16.82
CA THR A 383 24.79 -3.86 -15.71
C THR A 383 23.41 -3.93 -15.05
N ILE A 384 23.37 -4.12 -13.72
CA ILE A 384 22.16 -4.07 -12.91
C ILE A 384 22.11 -2.75 -12.16
N SER A 385 21.08 -1.93 -12.44
CA SER A 385 20.85 -0.67 -11.76
C SER A 385 19.97 -0.86 -10.52
N THR A 386 20.44 -0.36 -9.37
CA THR A 386 19.75 -0.48 -8.07
C THR A 386 19.92 0.80 -7.23
N ASN A 387 19.31 0.85 -6.06
CA ASN A 387 19.56 1.88 -5.06
C ASN A 387 20.23 1.29 -3.81
N ALA A 388 20.73 2.16 -2.93
CA ALA A 388 21.51 1.75 -1.77
C ALA A 388 20.78 0.75 -0.85
N ASN A 389 19.45 0.81 -0.73
CA ASN A 389 18.68 -0.08 0.15
C ASN A 389 18.60 -1.54 -0.35
N TYR A 390 18.97 -1.79 -1.59
CA TYR A 390 18.93 -3.13 -2.22
C TYR A 390 20.29 -3.54 -2.79
N LEU A 391 21.34 -2.81 -2.41
CA LEU A 391 22.70 -3.07 -2.91
C LEU A 391 23.16 -4.48 -2.53
N ASP A 392 22.97 -4.89 -1.30
CA ASP A 392 23.33 -6.20 -0.77
C ASP A 392 22.70 -7.36 -1.56
N LEU A 393 21.43 -7.21 -1.97
CA LEU A 393 20.74 -8.19 -2.81
C LEU A 393 21.36 -8.29 -4.20
N VAL A 394 21.68 -7.14 -4.81
CA VAL A 394 22.27 -7.11 -6.16
C VAL A 394 23.71 -7.60 -6.15
N GLU A 395 24.51 -7.28 -5.12
CA GLU A 395 25.87 -7.81 -4.94
C GLU A 395 25.87 -9.34 -4.70
N TYR A 396 24.87 -9.86 -3.98
CA TYR A 396 24.68 -11.30 -3.87
C TYR A 396 24.45 -11.94 -5.25
N ILE A 397 23.54 -11.37 -6.06
CA ILE A 397 23.24 -11.85 -7.42
C ILE A 397 24.48 -11.74 -8.31
N GLN A 398 25.22 -10.63 -8.26
CA GLN A 398 26.47 -10.41 -8.98
C GLN A 398 27.48 -11.52 -8.70
N ARG A 399 27.69 -11.82 -7.42
CA ARG A 399 28.65 -12.88 -7.00
C ARG A 399 28.22 -14.25 -7.50
N GLU A 400 26.95 -14.60 -7.39
CA GLU A 400 26.44 -15.91 -7.82
C GLU A 400 26.51 -16.08 -9.35
N LEU A 401 26.15 -15.05 -10.11
CA LEU A 401 26.21 -15.05 -11.58
C LEU A 401 27.66 -15.08 -12.10
N GLY A 402 28.58 -14.42 -11.39
CA GLY A 402 30.01 -14.50 -11.71
C GLY A 402 30.55 -15.93 -11.76
N LYS A 403 30.02 -16.85 -10.93
CA LYS A 403 30.38 -18.27 -10.93
C LYS A 403 29.92 -19.01 -12.21
N THR A 404 28.94 -18.45 -12.92
CA THR A 404 28.42 -19.03 -14.18
C THR A 404 29.16 -18.52 -15.43
N GLY A 405 30.09 -17.57 -15.26
CA GLY A 405 30.82 -16.95 -16.37
C GLY A 405 30.14 -15.72 -16.95
N LEU A 406 29.10 -15.20 -16.30
CA LEU A 406 28.44 -13.92 -16.64
C LEU A 406 29.00 -12.83 -15.73
N LYS A 407 29.67 -11.83 -16.30
CA LYS A 407 30.11 -10.64 -15.56
C LYS A 407 28.94 -9.72 -15.30
N VAL A 408 28.78 -9.27 -14.06
CA VAL A 408 27.72 -8.33 -13.66
C VAL A 408 28.35 -7.08 -13.05
N ASN A 409 28.03 -5.92 -13.59
CA ASN A 409 28.32 -4.62 -12.98
C ASN A 409 27.10 -4.15 -12.18
N VAL A 410 27.36 -3.41 -11.10
CA VAL A 410 26.31 -2.83 -10.26
C VAL A 410 26.39 -1.32 -10.37
N ASP A 411 25.26 -0.69 -10.73
CA ASP A 411 25.14 0.75 -10.80
C ASP A 411 24.15 1.23 -9.74
N VAL A 412 24.63 2.06 -8.81
CA VAL A 412 23.86 2.54 -7.65
C VAL A 412 23.41 3.97 -7.86
N MET A 413 22.10 4.18 -7.94
CA MET A 413 21.49 5.49 -8.20
C MET A 413 20.44 5.86 -7.15
N PRO A 414 20.11 7.16 -6.99
CA PRO A 414 18.95 7.59 -6.23
C PRO A 414 17.64 6.98 -6.78
N PRO A 415 16.65 6.63 -5.93
CA PRO A 415 15.39 6.01 -6.37
C PRO A 415 14.61 6.82 -7.40
N SER A 416 14.68 8.16 -7.35
CA SER A 416 14.05 9.05 -8.35
C SER A 416 14.70 8.90 -9.72
N THR A 417 16.03 8.81 -9.77
CA THR A 417 16.80 8.65 -11.01
C THR A 417 16.49 7.31 -11.68
N ILE A 418 16.47 6.21 -10.90
CA ILE A 418 16.08 4.89 -11.42
C ILE A 418 14.68 4.93 -12.03
N ARG A 419 13.69 5.53 -11.34
CA ARG A 419 12.33 5.63 -11.87
C ARG A 419 12.28 6.40 -13.19
N GLN A 420 12.99 7.51 -13.28
CA GLN A 420 13.04 8.34 -14.48
C GLN A 420 13.72 7.60 -15.64
N GLN A 421 14.89 7.03 -15.41
CA GLN A 421 15.67 6.35 -16.45
C GLN A 421 14.99 5.06 -16.91
N ARG A 422 14.42 4.27 -15.99
CA ARG A 422 13.62 3.10 -16.31
C ARG A 422 12.42 3.46 -17.20
N SER A 423 11.70 4.53 -16.87
CA SER A 423 10.55 4.99 -17.66
C SER A 423 10.97 5.48 -19.06
N ALA A 424 12.19 5.96 -19.19
CA ALA A 424 12.76 6.43 -20.46
C ALA A 424 13.48 5.34 -21.27
N GLY A 425 13.46 4.05 -20.81
CA GLY A 425 14.13 2.94 -21.49
C GLY A 425 15.66 3.06 -21.52
N LYS A 426 16.27 3.66 -20.49
CA LYS A 426 17.72 3.90 -20.42
C LYS A 426 18.49 2.92 -19.53
N LEU A 427 17.81 1.94 -18.96
CA LEU A 427 18.40 0.94 -18.08
C LEU A 427 18.16 -0.45 -18.67
N ASP A 428 19.22 -1.21 -18.91
CA ASP A 428 19.14 -2.56 -19.47
C ASP A 428 18.54 -3.54 -18.48
N VAL A 429 19.09 -3.59 -17.25
CA VAL A 429 18.53 -4.37 -16.14
C VAL A 429 18.37 -3.46 -14.92
N PHE A 430 17.20 -3.46 -14.31
CA PHE A 430 16.91 -2.59 -13.20
C PHE A 430 16.13 -3.32 -12.10
N ARG A 431 16.45 -3.03 -10.84
CA ARG A 431 15.64 -3.49 -9.72
C ARG A 431 14.32 -2.73 -9.69
N ALA A 432 13.24 -3.46 -9.48
CA ALA A 432 11.91 -2.91 -9.32
C ALA A 432 11.08 -3.77 -8.33
N SER A 433 9.96 -3.23 -7.91
CA SER A 433 8.89 -3.93 -7.20
C SER A 433 7.56 -3.57 -7.81
N TRP A 434 6.58 -4.47 -7.68
CA TRP A 434 5.20 -4.19 -8.01
C TRP A 434 4.30 -4.57 -6.84
N ILE A 435 3.62 -3.57 -6.32
CA ILE A 435 2.63 -3.72 -5.25
C ILE A 435 1.24 -3.61 -5.89
N ALA A 436 0.34 -4.53 -5.55
CA ALA A 436 -1.02 -4.48 -6.04
C ALA A 436 -1.76 -3.23 -5.54
N ASP A 437 -2.41 -2.50 -6.45
CA ASP A 437 -3.34 -1.42 -6.10
C ASP A 437 -4.70 -1.98 -5.66
N TYR A 438 -5.08 -3.13 -6.18
CA TYR A 438 -6.31 -3.88 -5.89
C TYR A 438 -6.07 -5.39 -6.09
N PRO A 439 -6.87 -6.27 -5.48
CA PRO A 439 -6.60 -7.70 -5.41
C PRO A 439 -7.04 -8.45 -6.69
N ASP A 440 -6.47 -8.11 -7.83
CA ASP A 440 -6.65 -8.85 -9.09
C ASP A 440 -5.30 -9.00 -9.80
N ALA A 441 -5.06 -10.18 -10.39
CA ALA A 441 -3.81 -10.48 -11.10
C ALA A 441 -3.65 -9.68 -12.40
N GLU A 442 -4.72 -9.10 -12.93
CA GLU A 442 -4.66 -8.16 -14.04
C GLU A 442 -3.70 -7.01 -13.73
N ASN A 443 -3.69 -6.52 -12.48
CA ASN A 443 -2.79 -5.47 -12.02
C ASN A 443 -1.30 -5.80 -12.26
N TYR A 444 -0.91 -7.08 -12.14
CA TYR A 444 0.46 -7.56 -12.42
C TYR A 444 0.69 -7.78 -13.91
N LEU A 445 -0.26 -8.39 -14.58
CA LEU A 445 -0.13 -8.77 -15.99
C LEU A 445 -0.17 -7.57 -16.93
N SER A 446 -0.77 -6.46 -16.51
CA SER A 446 -0.76 -5.18 -17.23
C SER A 446 0.64 -4.63 -17.50
N LEU A 447 1.65 -5.05 -16.71
CA LEU A 447 3.06 -4.69 -16.89
C LEU A 447 3.70 -5.32 -18.14
N PHE A 448 3.03 -6.28 -18.76
CA PHE A 448 3.53 -6.98 -19.95
C PHE A 448 2.64 -6.75 -21.19
N TYR A 449 1.58 -5.98 -21.04
CA TYR A 449 0.71 -5.62 -22.17
C TYR A 449 1.39 -4.58 -23.06
N SER A 450 1.48 -4.85 -24.35
CA SER A 450 2.28 -4.02 -25.28
C SER A 450 1.76 -2.58 -25.41
N LYS A 451 0.43 -2.36 -25.24
CA LYS A 451 -0.16 -1.01 -25.27
C LYS A 451 0.17 -0.17 -24.00
N ASN A 452 0.77 -0.79 -23.00
CA ASN A 452 1.19 -0.16 -21.75
C ASN A 452 2.70 0.15 -21.70
N HIS A 453 3.39 0.22 -22.85
CA HIS A 453 4.81 0.57 -22.87
C HIS A 453 5.07 1.92 -22.19
N SER A 454 6.14 1.97 -21.39
CA SER A 454 6.64 3.23 -20.83
C SER A 454 7.08 4.18 -21.95
N PRO A 455 7.00 5.51 -21.78
CA PRO A 455 6.63 6.23 -20.56
C PRO A 455 5.12 6.35 -20.33
N ASN A 456 4.26 5.91 -21.26
CA ASN A 456 2.80 6.12 -21.20
C ASN A 456 2.08 5.08 -20.32
N GLY A 457 2.75 3.98 -19.97
CA GLY A 457 2.21 2.91 -19.12
C GLY A 457 3.29 2.19 -18.32
N PRO A 458 2.91 1.17 -17.54
CA PRO A 458 3.81 0.49 -16.61
C PRO A 458 4.64 -0.66 -17.21
N ASN A 459 4.56 -0.93 -18.51
CA ASN A 459 5.39 -1.94 -19.16
C ASN A 459 6.80 -1.37 -19.41
N TYR A 460 7.63 -1.37 -18.35
CA TYR A 460 9.00 -0.87 -18.38
C TYR A 460 9.96 -1.81 -19.09
N THR A 461 9.59 -3.07 -19.32
CA THR A 461 10.40 -4.05 -20.03
C THR A 461 10.25 -3.93 -21.54
N HIS A 462 9.26 -3.19 -22.03
CA HIS A 462 8.84 -3.17 -23.43
C HIS A 462 8.56 -4.58 -24.00
N TYR A 463 8.16 -5.50 -23.11
CA TYR A 463 7.73 -6.82 -23.56
C TYR A 463 6.59 -6.70 -24.55
N LYS A 464 6.68 -7.45 -25.66
CA LYS A 464 5.70 -7.47 -26.73
C LYS A 464 5.48 -8.89 -27.19
N ASN A 465 4.24 -9.36 -27.12
CA ASN A 465 3.85 -10.69 -27.58
C ASN A 465 2.36 -10.69 -27.96
N GLU A 466 2.05 -10.88 -29.22
CA GLU A 466 0.69 -10.81 -29.73
C GLU A 466 -0.25 -11.86 -29.08
N LYS A 467 0.26 -13.07 -28.81
CA LYS A 467 -0.52 -14.12 -28.11
C LYS A 467 -0.85 -13.72 -26.67
N PHE A 468 0.09 -13.03 -26.02
CA PHE A 468 -0.15 -12.46 -24.69
C PHE A 468 -1.20 -11.37 -24.76
N ASP A 469 -1.07 -10.42 -25.67
CA ASP A 469 -1.96 -9.26 -25.79
C ASP A 469 -3.41 -9.69 -26.04
N LEU A 470 -3.64 -10.58 -27.00
CA LEU A 470 -4.98 -11.11 -27.32
C LEU A 470 -5.60 -11.86 -26.12
N LEU A 471 -4.79 -12.67 -25.42
CA LEU A 471 -5.27 -13.42 -24.26
C LEU A 471 -5.55 -12.48 -23.07
N PHE A 472 -4.72 -11.44 -22.85
CA PHE A 472 -4.90 -10.44 -21.81
C PHE A 472 -6.19 -9.64 -22.04
N GLU A 473 -6.41 -9.12 -23.25
CA GLU A 473 -7.64 -8.40 -23.63
C GLU A 473 -8.89 -9.24 -23.39
N LYS A 474 -8.82 -10.54 -23.68
CA LYS A 474 -9.92 -11.48 -23.38
C LYS A 474 -10.11 -11.69 -21.88
N ALA A 475 -9.01 -11.87 -21.13
CA ALA A 475 -9.06 -12.16 -19.71
C ALA A 475 -9.70 -11.02 -18.91
N ILE A 476 -9.33 -9.76 -19.19
CA ILE A 476 -9.81 -8.58 -18.44
C ILE A 476 -11.31 -8.31 -18.57
N ILE A 477 -11.96 -8.82 -19.61
CA ILE A 477 -13.41 -8.67 -19.82
C ILE A 477 -14.20 -9.94 -19.43
N THR A 478 -13.53 -11.03 -19.07
CA THR A 478 -14.19 -12.31 -18.75
C THR A 478 -14.76 -12.28 -17.33
N SER A 479 -16.08 -12.29 -17.19
CA SER A 479 -16.78 -12.26 -15.90
C SER A 479 -16.68 -13.57 -15.11
N LYS A 480 -16.54 -14.72 -15.80
CA LYS A 480 -16.41 -16.03 -15.15
C LYS A 480 -15.04 -16.18 -14.51
N THR A 481 -15.01 -16.14 -13.20
CA THR A 481 -13.78 -16.13 -12.38
C THR A 481 -12.84 -17.30 -12.67
N GLU A 482 -13.35 -18.52 -12.77
CA GLU A 482 -12.52 -19.71 -13.05
C GLU A 482 -11.84 -19.67 -14.42
N GLU A 483 -12.56 -19.20 -15.45
CA GLU A 483 -12.01 -19.04 -16.80
C GLU A 483 -10.93 -17.95 -16.80
N ARG A 484 -11.19 -16.83 -16.12
CA ARG A 484 -10.25 -15.72 -15.98
C ARG A 484 -8.95 -16.15 -15.27
N ILE A 485 -9.05 -16.89 -14.16
CA ILE A 485 -7.90 -17.42 -13.43
C ILE A 485 -7.03 -18.32 -14.32
N LYS A 486 -7.63 -19.21 -15.11
CA LYS A 486 -6.90 -20.07 -16.06
C LYS A 486 -6.15 -19.23 -17.11
N MET A 487 -6.78 -18.15 -17.60
CA MET A 487 -6.12 -17.24 -18.54
C MET A 487 -4.96 -16.50 -17.88
N TYR A 488 -5.11 -16.03 -16.65
CA TYR A 488 -4.03 -15.36 -15.90
C TYR A 488 -2.82 -16.28 -15.68
N SER A 489 -3.05 -17.53 -15.28
CA SER A 489 -1.95 -18.51 -15.13
C SER A 489 -1.23 -18.77 -16.45
N LYS A 490 -1.96 -18.80 -17.57
CA LYS A 490 -1.37 -18.97 -18.91
C LYS A 490 -0.57 -17.72 -19.34
N LEU A 491 -1.07 -16.53 -19.03
CA LEU A 491 -0.38 -15.28 -19.31
C LEU A 491 0.93 -15.19 -18.53
N ASP A 492 0.92 -15.51 -17.23
CA ASP A 492 2.12 -15.57 -16.40
C ASP A 492 3.15 -16.56 -16.96
N SER A 493 2.71 -17.74 -17.38
CA SER A 493 3.56 -18.74 -18.05
C SER A 493 4.20 -18.20 -19.34
N LEU A 494 3.47 -17.46 -20.17
CA LEU A 494 4.01 -16.83 -21.37
C LEU A 494 5.11 -15.83 -21.04
N VAL A 495 4.91 -14.98 -20.04
CA VAL A 495 5.92 -14.03 -19.55
C VAL A 495 7.15 -14.78 -19.08
N MET A 496 6.99 -15.77 -18.19
CA MET A 496 8.13 -16.50 -17.63
C MET A 496 8.91 -17.28 -18.69
N SER A 497 8.27 -17.78 -19.73
CA SER A 497 8.95 -18.48 -20.84
C SER A 497 9.92 -17.59 -21.62
N GLN A 498 9.62 -16.29 -21.73
CA GLN A 498 10.43 -15.29 -22.42
C GLN A 498 11.37 -14.50 -21.50
N ALA A 499 11.24 -14.70 -20.18
CA ALA A 499 12.10 -14.10 -19.15
C ALA A 499 12.35 -12.58 -19.32
N PRO A 500 11.33 -11.73 -19.52
CA PRO A 500 11.52 -10.28 -19.52
C PRO A 500 11.83 -9.72 -18.14
N ILE A 501 11.71 -10.57 -17.12
CA ILE A 501 11.97 -10.25 -15.73
C ILE A 501 12.70 -11.40 -15.03
N VAL A 502 13.29 -11.07 -13.89
CA VAL A 502 13.82 -12.04 -12.92
C VAL A 502 13.10 -11.81 -11.59
N PRO A 503 12.06 -12.60 -11.27
CA PRO A 503 11.42 -12.51 -9.96
C PRO A 503 12.42 -12.90 -8.86
N LEU A 504 12.48 -12.12 -7.79
CA LEU A 504 13.40 -12.32 -6.67
C LEU A 504 12.68 -13.01 -5.50
N TYR A 505 11.68 -12.34 -4.95
CA TYR A 505 10.85 -12.86 -3.87
C TYR A 505 9.48 -12.21 -3.85
N TYR A 506 8.50 -12.91 -3.29
CA TYR A 506 7.24 -12.33 -2.83
C TYR A 506 7.45 -11.83 -1.43
N ASP A 507 7.15 -10.56 -1.20
CA ASP A 507 7.42 -9.90 0.07
C ASP A 507 6.38 -10.26 1.14
N GLU A 508 6.68 -9.90 2.37
CA GLU A 508 5.79 -10.03 3.51
C GLU A 508 5.59 -8.70 4.21
N VAL A 509 4.37 -8.44 4.65
CA VAL A 509 4.11 -7.35 5.59
C VAL A 509 4.79 -7.70 6.90
N VAL A 510 5.60 -6.78 7.42
CA VAL A 510 6.26 -6.91 8.72
C VAL A 510 5.94 -5.67 9.55
N ARG A 511 5.36 -5.88 10.73
CA ARG A 511 5.10 -4.80 11.68
C ARG A 511 5.59 -5.19 13.07
N PHE A 512 6.27 -4.28 13.70
CA PHE A 512 6.66 -4.38 15.11
C PHE A 512 5.81 -3.41 15.90
N THR A 513 5.07 -3.88 16.89
CA THR A 513 4.29 -3.01 17.77
C THR A 513 4.74 -3.16 19.21
N ARG A 514 4.54 -2.13 20.03
CA ARG A 514 4.73 -2.26 21.48
C ARG A 514 3.76 -3.27 22.04
N LYS A 515 4.15 -3.93 23.15
CA LYS A 515 3.38 -5.04 23.78
C LYS A 515 1.98 -4.63 24.25
N ASN A 516 1.79 -3.35 24.59
CA ASN A 516 0.52 -2.79 25.01
C ASN A 516 -0.42 -2.41 23.85
N ILE A 517 -0.02 -2.69 22.60
CA ILE A 517 -0.86 -2.55 21.41
C ILE A 517 -1.49 -3.89 21.06
N SER A 518 -2.79 -3.91 20.86
CA SER A 518 -3.58 -5.09 20.46
C SER A 518 -4.61 -4.74 19.40
N GLY A 519 -5.22 -5.74 18.78
CA GLY A 519 -6.27 -5.56 17.76
C GLY A 519 -5.77 -5.04 16.41
N MET A 520 -4.45 -4.88 16.23
CA MET A 520 -3.88 -4.56 14.92
C MET A 520 -3.92 -5.81 14.05
N GLN A 521 -4.49 -5.66 12.86
CA GLN A 521 -4.48 -6.67 11.81
C GLN A 521 -3.49 -6.29 10.72
N ILE A 522 -3.09 -7.27 9.93
CA ILE A 522 -2.35 -7.08 8.70
C ILE A 522 -3.18 -7.62 7.53
N ASN A 523 -3.04 -7.00 6.39
CA ASN A 523 -3.64 -7.46 5.15
C ASN A 523 -2.61 -7.41 4.02
N ALA A 524 -2.87 -8.16 2.97
CA ALA A 524 -1.89 -8.33 1.90
C ALA A 524 -1.67 -7.08 1.01
N LEU A 525 -2.46 -6.02 1.16
CA LEU A 525 -2.21 -4.68 0.58
C LEU A 525 -1.39 -3.78 1.52
N ASN A 526 -0.98 -4.30 2.69
CA ASN A 526 -0.29 -3.54 3.74
C ASN A 526 -1.04 -2.26 4.17
N LEU A 527 -2.36 -2.27 4.10
CA LEU A 527 -3.16 -1.13 4.55
C LEU A 527 -3.13 -1.03 6.08
N LEU A 528 -2.84 0.17 6.61
CA LEU A 528 -2.85 0.41 8.05
C LEU A 528 -4.27 0.74 8.50
N ASP A 529 -4.97 -0.23 9.07
CA ASP A 529 -6.28 -0.05 9.68
C ASP A 529 -6.15 0.10 11.20
N LEU A 530 -6.56 1.26 11.70
CA LEU A 530 -6.48 1.59 13.13
C LEU A 530 -7.84 1.56 13.84
N ARG A 531 -8.92 1.16 13.16
CA ARG A 531 -10.28 1.15 13.73
C ARG A 531 -10.40 0.25 14.95
N THR A 532 -9.79 -0.92 14.90
CA THR A 532 -9.87 -1.97 15.93
C THR A 532 -8.68 -1.98 16.87
N VAL A 533 -7.70 -1.12 16.64
CA VAL A 533 -6.49 -1.05 17.47
C VAL A 533 -6.82 -0.50 18.85
N ARG A 534 -6.30 -1.17 19.86
CA ARG A 534 -6.40 -0.80 21.29
C ARG A 534 -5.00 -0.57 21.85
N LYS A 535 -4.90 0.40 22.73
CA LYS A 535 -3.69 0.69 23.49
C LYS A 535 -4.02 0.68 24.97
N THR A 536 -3.35 -0.18 25.75
CA THR A 536 -3.51 -0.24 27.20
C THR A 536 -2.43 0.57 27.91
N ILE A 537 -2.71 1.03 29.12
CA ILE A 537 -1.69 1.62 30.01
C ILE A 537 -0.72 0.49 30.38
N LYS A 538 0.58 0.80 30.40
CA LYS A 538 1.59 -0.14 30.91
C LYS A 538 1.45 -0.30 32.43
#